data_746fe0e56b0b5bd8abc7e3a19d701894
#
_entry.id   746fe0e56b0b5bd8abc7e3a19d701894
#
_cell.length_a   1.000
_cell.length_b   1.000
_cell.length_c   1.000
_cell.angle_alpha   90.00
_cell.angle_beta   90.00
_cell.angle_gamma   90.00
#
_symmetry.space_group_name_H-M   'P 1'
#
loop_
_entity.id
_entity.type
_entity.pdbx_description
1 polymer ?
#
loop_
_entity_poly.entity_id
_entity_poly.type
_entity_poly.pdbx_seq_one_letter_code
_entity_poly.pdbx_strand_id
1 'polypeptide(L)'
;LCTTLGCLGIQGALLSLLISLFRGLIGKGLYILPFSFVMGFLILLLHDGRPVALRVTCSMLLAVTIGALVQLVGGQEGADWSASMLADLWDGGLDGSCAGVVAGLLAQTLELIISRAGAVIVLLAALALELITSLNMTVRGIITAIKNRPRIEYDEPKLEHPDPAERIVNHVATRHIEHVQQEQERRRAK
;
A
#
# COMPACT_ATOMS: atom_id res chain seq x y z
N LEU A 1 6.47 0.13 -13.06
CA LEU A 1 7.66 -0.58 -13.56
C LEU A 1 8.51 0.31 -14.48
N CYS A 2 7.96 0.89 -15.58
CA CYS A 2 8.72 1.76 -16.48
C CYS A 2 9.31 2.99 -15.77
N THR A 3 8.53 3.63 -14.88
CA THR A 3 8.98 4.81 -14.12
C THR A 3 10.04 4.47 -13.08
N THR A 4 9.95 3.31 -12.42
CA THR A 4 10.97 2.84 -11.46
C THR A 4 12.28 2.44 -12.14
N LEU A 5 12.19 1.77 -13.30
CA LEU A 5 13.35 1.42 -14.12
C LEU A 5 14.07 2.65 -14.68
N GLY A 6 13.31 3.70 -15.02
CA GLY A 6 13.87 4.97 -15.45
C GLY A 6 14.65 5.72 -14.36
N CYS A 7 14.19 5.63 -13.13
CA CYS A 7 14.93 6.17 -11.96
C CYS A 7 16.22 5.39 -11.66
N LEU A 8 16.32 4.13 -12.10
CA LEU A 8 17.49 3.26 -11.95
C LEU A 8 18.52 3.37 -13.09
N GLY A 9 18.29 4.25 -14.08
CA GLY A 9 19.24 4.51 -15.16
C GLY A 9 19.36 3.43 -16.23
N ILE A 10 18.37 2.53 -16.34
CA ILE A 10 18.32 1.51 -17.40
C ILE A 10 17.81 2.16 -18.69
N GLN A 11 18.67 2.25 -19.69
CA GLN A 11 18.39 2.98 -20.93
C GLN A 11 17.95 2.05 -22.07
N GLY A 12 16.74 2.31 -22.57
CA GLY A 12 16.25 1.84 -23.88
C GLY A 12 15.61 3.04 -24.61
N ALA A 13 15.67 3.12 -25.92
CA ALA A 13 15.19 4.28 -26.69
C ALA A 13 13.72 4.64 -26.41
N LEU A 14 12.85 3.65 -26.31
CA LEU A 14 11.43 3.82 -25.96
C LEU A 14 11.23 4.23 -24.49
N LEU A 15 12.04 3.68 -23.60
CA LEU A 15 11.97 3.97 -22.18
C LEU A 15 12.46 5.40 -21.89
N SER A 16 13.55 5.84 -22.54
CA SER A 16 14.06 7.20 -22.39
C SER A 16 13.05 8.24 -22.87
N LEU A 17 12.36 7.98 -23.98
CA LEU A 17 11.32 8.87 -24.51
C LEU A 17 10.14 8.96 -23.54
N LEU A 18 9.69 7.82 -22.98
CA LEU A 18 8.60 7.77 -22.03
C LEU A 18 8.96 8.51 -20.73
N ILE A 19 10.19 8.32 -20.24
CA ILE A 19 10.70 9.00 -19.05
C ILE A 19 10.78 10.50 -19.28
N SER A 20 11.29 10.95 -20.43
CA SER A 20 11.36 12.37 -20.78
C SER A 20 9.97 12.99 -20.85
N LEU A 21 8.98 12.29 -21.41
CA LEU A 21 7.60 12.72 -21.41
C LEU A 21 7.06 12.91 -19.99
N PHE A 22 7.23 11.91 -19.12
CA PHE A 22 6.78 12.01 -17.72
C PHE A 22 7.55 13.07 -16.92
N ARG A 23 8.85 13.24 -17.17
CA ARG A 23 9.64 14.32 -16.55
C ARG A 23 9.15 15.69 -16.97
N GLY A 24 8.94 15.91 -18.26
CA GLY A 24 8.39 17.17 -18.74
C GLY A 24 7.01 17.48 -18.17
N LEU A 25 6.14 16.48 -18.03
CA LEU A 25 4.78 16.68 -17.50
C LEU A 25 4.73 16.86 -15.97
N ILE A 26 5.45 16.05 -15.21
CA ILE A 26 5.29 15.93 -13.76
C ILE A 26 6.55 16.42 -13.01
N GLY A 27 7.68 16.56 -13.70
CA GLY A 27 8.92 17.07 -13.13
C GLY A 27 9.35 16.38 -11.84
N LYS A 28 9.57 17.14 -10.78
CA LYS A 28 9.93 16.61 -9.44
C LYS A 28 8.89 15.66 -8.85
N GLY A 29 7.63 15.76 -9.24
CA GLY A 29 6.57 14.83 -8.84
C GLY A 29 6.80 13.40 -9.31
N LEU A 30 7.67 13.19 -10.32
CA LEU A 30 8.02 11.86 -10.83
C LEU A 30 8.60 10.94 -9.75
N TYR A 31 9.34 11.47 -8.79
CA TYR A 31 9.90 10.68 -7.68
C TYR A 31 8.83 10.09 -6.77
N ILE A 32 7.67 10.74 -6.70
CA ILE A 32 6.54 10.31 -5.85
C ILE A 32 5.58 9.39 -6.63
N LEU A 33 5.62 9.44 -7.93
CA LEU A 33 4.75 8.70 -8.84
C LEU A 33 4.81 7.17 -8.62
N PRO A 34 5.97 6.51 -8.43
CA PRO A 34 6.01 5.09 -8.10
C PRO A 34 5.26 4.75 -6.81
N PHE A 35 5.37 5.60 -5.79
CA PHE A 35 4.63 5.44 -4.53
C PHE A 35 3.12 5.58 -4.76
N SER A 36 2.69 6.57 -5.54
CA SER A 36 1.29 6.76 -5.92
C SER A 36 0.72 5.57 -6.69
N PHE A 37 1.53 4.97 -7.59
CA PHE A 37 1.13 3.75 -8.30
C PHE A 37 0.98 2.55 -7.37
N VAL A 38 1.91 2.34 -6.44
CA VAL A 38 1.83 1.25 -5.45
C VAL A 38 0.59 1.42 -4.59
N MET A 39 0.31 2.66 -4.13
CA MET A 39 -0.92 2.96 -3.38
C MET A 39 -2.18 2.71 -4.21
N GLY A 40 -2.21 3.15 -5.46
CA GLY A 40 -3.32 2.91 -6.38
C GLY A 40 -3.53 1.42 -6.64
N PHE A 41 -2.46 0.67 -6.85
CA PHE A 41 -2.50 -0.78 -7.04
C PHE A 41 -3.01 -1.51 -5.78
N LEU A 42 -2.54 -1.09 -4.60
CA LEU A 42 -3.00 -1.65 -3.32
C LEU A 42 -4.50 -1.40 -3.12
N ILE A 43 -4.98 -0.20 -3.49
CA ILE A 43 -6.41 0.13 -3.45
C ILE A 43 -7.21 -0.77 -4.39
N LEU A 44 -6.70 -1.03 -5.61
CA LEU A 44 -7.34 -1.92 -6.59
C LEU A 44 -7.37 -3.37 -6.11
N LEU A 45 -6.32 -3.82 -5.42
CA LEU A 45 -6.19 -5.21 -4.96
C LEU A 45 -7.08 -5.50 -3.74
N LEU A 46 -7.27 -4.49 -2.89
CA LEU A 46 -8.03 -4.59 -1.63
C LEU A 46 -9.50 -4.12 -1.77
N HIS A 47 -9.98 -3.88 -3.00
CA HIS A 47 -11.35 -3.39 -3.18
C HIS A 47 -12.35 -4.54 -3.12
N ASP A 48 -13.31 -4.44 -2.22
CA ASP A 48 -14.47 -5.34 -2.12
C ASP A 48 -15.68 -4.76 -2.90
N GLY A 49 -15.62 -4.73 -4.24
CA GLY A 49 -16.75 -4.37 -5.11
C GLY A 49 -17.26 -2.91 -5.01
N ARG A 50 -16.54 -2.01 -4.33
CA ARG A 50 -16.91 -0.60 -4.21
C ARG A 50 -16.26 0.26 -5.31
N PRO A 51 -16.87 1.40 -5.71
CA PRO A 51 -16.29 2.26 -6.73
C PRO A 51 -14.93 2.80 -6.28
N VAL A 52 -13.87 2.33 -6.92
CA VAL A 52 -12.47 2.66 -6.60
C VAL A 52 -11.92 3.81 -7.43
N ALA A 53 -12.63 4.22 -8.49
CA ALA A 53 -12.15 5.23 -9.43
C ALA A 53 -11.69 6.51 -8.72
N LEU A 54 -12.48 7.03 -7.79
CA LEU A 54 -12.18 8.26 -7.04
C LEU A 54 -10.92 8.13 -6.18
N ARG A 55 -10.66 6.95 -5.64
CA ARG A 55 -9.49 6.70 -4.77
C ARG A 55 -8.21 6.55 -5.58
N VAL A 56 -8.30 5.86 -6.70
CA VAL A 56 -7.17 5.72 -7.64
C VAL A 56 -6.81 7.08 -8.22
N THR A 57 -7.80 7.89 -8.61
CA THR A 57 -7.55 9.26 -9.07
C THR A 57 -6.93 10.13 -7.98
N CYS A 58 -7.40 10.08 -6.72
CA CYS A 58 -6.77 10.80 -5.61
C CYS A 58 -5.32 10.35 -5.39
N SER A 59 -5.01 9.05 -5.47
CA SER A 59 -3.64 8.58 -5.31
C SER A 59 -2.73 9.04 -6.46
N MET A 60 -3.24 9.19 -7.67
CA MET A 60 -2.49 9.71 -8.81
C MET A 60 -2.30 11.24 -8.72
N LEU A 61 -3.33 11.96 -8.26
CA LEU A 61 -3.27 13.40 -8.06
C LEU A 61 -2.24 13.79 -6.99
N LEU A 62 -1.98 12.92 -6.03
CA LEU A 62 -1.01 13.15 -4.95
C LEU A 62 0.39 13.54 -5.50
N ALA A 63 0.84 12.91 -6.58
CA ALA A 63 2.11 13.26 -7.22
C ALA A 63 2.08 14.66 -7.84
N VAL A 64 0.94 15.05 -8.44
CA VAL A 64 0.74 16.38 -9.04
C VAL A 64 0.64 17.44 -7.96
N THR A 65 -0.12 17.20 -6.89
CA THR A 65 -0.30 18.13 -5.77
C THR A 65 1.01 18.42 -5.04
N ILE A 66 1.81 17.37 -4.80
CA ILE A 66 3.14 17.55 -4.19
C ILE A 66 4.09 18.27 -5.16
N GLY A 67 4.04 17.95 -6.46
CA GLY A 67 4.80 18.68 -7.48
C GLY A 67 4.44 20.17 -7.48
N ALA A 68 3.15 20.51 -7.46
CA ALA A 68 2.68 21.88 -7.42
C ALA A 68 3.11 22.62 -6.13
N LEU A 69 3.09 21.94 -4.98
CA LEU A 69 3.61 22.49 -3.72
C LEU A 69 5.11 22.80 -3.82
N VAL A 70 5.89 21.85 -4.34
CA VAL A 70 7.34 22.06 -4.53
C VAL A 70 7.61 23.24 -5.47
N GLN A 71 6.78 23.42 -6.51
CA GLN A 71 6.88 24.56 -7.42
C GLN A 71 6.63 25.88 -6.72
N LEU A 72 5.56 25.98 -5.90
CA LEU A 72 5.23 27.19 -5.17
C LEU A 72 6.27 27.54 -4.10
N VAL A 73 6.82 26.54 -3.41
CA VAL A 73 7.82 26.76 -2.36
C VAL A 73 9.20 27.09 -2.92
N GLY A 74 9.60 26.43 -4.01
CA GLY A 74 10.95 26.54 -4.59
C GLY A 74 11.04 27.33 -5.90
N GLY A 75 9.91 27.70 -6.51
CA GLY A 75 9.86 28.40 -7.78
C GLY A 75 10.07 29.92 -7.64
N GLN A 76 10.43 30.56 -8.75
CA GLN A 76 10.55 32.01 -8.82
C GLN A 76 9.16 32.66 -8.76
N GLU A 77 9.09 33.82 -8.09
CA GLU A 77 7.87 34.60 -8.00
C GLU A 77 7.54 35.24 -9.34
N GLY A 78 6.27 35.20 -9.74
CA GLY A 78 5.75 36.02 -10.83
C GLY A 78 6.16 35.57 -12.22
N ALA A 79 6.03 34.29 -12.56
CA ALA A 79 6.14 33.88 -13.95
C ALA A 79 5.03 34.51 -14.79
N ASP A 80 5.42 35.37 -15.73
CA ASP A 80 4.48 35.99 -16.68
C ASP A 80 3.77 34.90 -17.50
N TRP A 81 2.46 34.98 -17.57
CA TRP A 81 1.65 34.08 -18.39
C TRP A 81 1.95 34.29 -19.86
N SER A 82 2.87 33.50 -20.41
CA SER A 82 3.28 33.54 -21.80
C SER A 82 3.42 32.10 -22.37
N ALA A 83 3.42 32.00 -23.70
CA ALA A 83 3.66 30.71 -24.34
C ALA A 83 5.07 30.13 -24.02
N SER A 84 6.06 31.01 -23.76
CA SER A 84 7.40 30.63 -23.32
C SER A 84 7.42 29.93 -21.96
N MET A 85 6.49 30.29 -21.06
CA MET A 85 6.34 29.68 -19.75
C MET A 85 6.10 28.15 -19.83
N LEU A 86 5.30 27.71 -20.80
CA LEU A 86 5.09 26.25 -21.01
C LEU A 86 6.37 25.55 -21.44
N ALA A 87 7.17 26.20 -22.29
CA ALA A 87 8.47 25.66 -22.69
C ALA A 87 9.43 25.60 -21.48
N ASP A 88 9.49 26.68 -20.68
CA ASP A 88 10.34 26.78 -19.49
C ASP A 88 9.95 25.70 -18.43
N LEU A 89 8.64 25.47 -18.25
CA LEU A 89 8.14 24.40 -17.37
C LEU A 89 8.47 23.01 -17.90
N TRP A 90 8.43 22.82 -19.22
CA TRP A 90 8.79 21.57 -19.84
C TRP A 90 10.28 21.28 -19.69
N ASP A 91 11.13 22.24 -20.06
CA ASP A 91 12.60 22.12 -19.99
C ASP A 91 13.05 21.98 -18.52
N GLY A 92 12.51 22.78 -17.62
CA GLY A 92 12.77 22.65 -16.18
C GLY A 92 12.25 21.34 -15.59
N GLY A 93 11.17 20.77 -16.14
CA GLY A 93 10.70 19.43 -15.81
C GLY A 93 11.67 18.34 -16.24
N LEU A 94 12.24 18.44 -17.43
CA LEU A 94 13.26 17.53 -17.95
C LEU A 94 14.53 17.55 -17.10
N ASP A 95 15.00 18.73 -16.73
CA ASP A 95 16.20 18.93 -15.90
C ASP A 95 15.94 18.60 -14.42
N GLY A 96 14.69 18.44 -14.02
CA GLY A 96 14.30 18.19 -12.64
C GLY A 96 14.44 19.43 -11.73
N SER A 97 14.54 20.64 -12.29
CA SER A 97 14.54 21.91 -11.57
C SER A 97 13.14 22.36 -11.16
N CYS A 98 12.13 22.09 -12.02
CA CYS A 98 10.73 22.45 -11.86
C CYS A 98 9.82 21.23 -11.60
N ALA A 99 8.56 21.53 -11.28
CA ALA A 99 7.53 20.52 -11.07
C ALA A 99 6.91 19.96 -12.38
N GLY A 100 7.39 20.42 -13.54
CA GLY A 100 6.84 20.05 -14.84
C GLY A 100 5.59 20.85 -15.25
N VAL A 101 5.08 20.58 -16.44
CA VAL A 101 4.01 21.41 -17.03
C VAL A 101 2.70 21.27 -16.23
N VAL A 102 2.28 20.08 -15.89
CA VAL A 102 0.96 19.86 -15.23
C VAL A 102 0.94 20.44 -13.83
N ALA A 103 1.94 20.11 -13.02
CA ALA A 103 2.02 20.60 -11.65
C ALA A 103 2.37 22.09 -11.60
N GLY A 104 3.20 22.57 -12.53
CA GLY A 104 3.55 23.98 -12.67
C GLY A 104 2.35 24.84 -13.07
N LEU A 105 1.57 24.41 -14.08
CA LEU A 105 0.34 25.10 -14.46
C LEU A 105 -0.67 25.16 -13.32
N LEU A 106 -0.86 24.06 -12.58
CA LEU A 106 -1.74 24.05 -11.43
C LEU A 106 -1.28 25.06 -10.36
N ALA A 107 0.00 25.04 -10.04
CA ALA A 107 0.60 25.95 -9.08
C ALA A 107 0.40 27.42 -9.47
N GLN A 108 0.75 27.76 -10.70
CA GLN A 108 0.68 29.14 -11.21
C GLN A 108 -0.76 29.64 -11.40
N THR A 109 -1.68 28.76 -11.81
CA THR A 109 -3.10 29.10 -11.89
C THR A 109 -3.65 29.44 -10.49
N LEU A 110 -3.30 28.66 -9.49
CA LEU A 110 -3.70 28.91 -8.11
C LEU A 110 -3.05 30.19 -7.57
N GLU A 111 -1.77 30.42 -7.86
CA GLU A 111 -1.07 31.65 -7.46
C GLU A 111 -1.71 32.91 -8.05
N LEU A 112 -2.13 32.84 -9.31
CA LEU A 112 -2.82 33.94 -10.00
C LEU A 112 -4.18 34.26 -9.37
N ILE A 113 -4.95 33.23 -8.96
CA ILE A 113 -6.32 33.40 -8.45
C ILE A 113 -6.32 33.85 -6.98
N ILE A 114 -5.44 33.28 -6.14
CA ILE A 114 -5.55 33.37 -4.66
C ILE A 114 -4.30 33.99 -4.01
N SER A 115 -3.28 34.30 -4.77
CA SER A 115 -1.92 34.63 -4.32
C SER A 115 -1.13 33.38 -3.87
N ARG A 116 0.20 33.51 -3.80
CA ARG A 116 1.12 32.41 -3.47
C ARG A 116 0.84 31.79 -2.11
N ALA A 117 0.64 32.60 -1.07
CA ALA A 117 0.34 32.09 0.27
C ALA A 117 -0.99 31.31 0.32
N GLY A 118 -2.02 31.83 -0.35
CA GLY A 118 -3.32 31.18 -0.46
C GLY A 118 -3.24 29.87 -1.24
N ALA A 119 -2.50 29.85 -2.34
CA ALA A 119 -2.29 28.65 -3.16
C ALA A 119 -1.60 27.52 -2.36
N VAL A 120 -0.60 27.85 -1.55
CA VAL A 120 0.06 26.87 -0.66
C VAL A 120 -0.93 26.29 0.34
N ILE A 121 -1.77 27.12 0.98
CA ILE A 121 -2.77 26.65 1.94
C ILE A 121 -3.80 25.74 1.27
N VAL A 122 -4.27 26.10 0.08
CA VAL A 122 -5.24 25.30 -0.69
C VAL A 122 -4.62 23.95 -1.09
N LEU A 123 -3.38 23.95 -1.58
CA LEU A 123 -2.69 22.69 -1.96
C LEU A 123 -2.39 21.80 -0.74
N LEU A 124 -2.05 22.40 0.41
CA LEU A 124 -1.88 21.63 1.66
C LEU A 124 -3.20 21.01 2.12
N ALA A 125 -4.30 21.74 2.02
CA ALA A 125 -5.62 21.20 2.33
C ALA A 125 -6.02 20.07 1.35
N ALA A 126 -5.76 20.25 0.05
CA ALA A 126 -5.99 19.21 -0.96
C ALA A 126 -5.14 17.96 -0.68
N LEU A 127 -3.85 18.14 -0.38
CA LEU A 127 -2.95 17.04 -0.01
C LEU A 127 -3.45 16.29 1.22
N ALA A 128 -3.92 16.98 2.24
CA ALA A 128 -4.48 16.36 3.44
C ALA A 128 -5.73 15.52 3.11
N LEU A 129 -6.63 16.05 2.27
CA LEU A 129 -7.83 15.33 1.81
C LEU A 129 -7.47 14.11 0.97
N GLU A 130 -6.51 14.22 0.05
CA GLU A 130 -6.01 13.11 -0.77
C GLU A 130 -5.41 12.01 0.10
N LEU A 131 -4.59 12.37 1.09
CA LEU A 131 -4.00 11.42 2.04
C LEU A 131 -5.08 10.74 2.90
N ILE A 132 -6.00 11.49 3.47
CA ILE A 132 -7.10 10.93 4.28
C ILE A 132 -7.94 9.98 3.44
N THR A 133 -8.28 10.36 2.21
CA THR A 133 -9.10 9.55 1.32
C THR A 133 -8.37 8.27 0.90
N SER A 134 -7.08 8.38 0.59
CA SER A 134 -6.25 7.25 0.16
C SER A 134 -5.93 6.30 1.32
N LEU A 135 -5.44 6.82 2.46
CA LEU A 135 -4.97 6.02 3.59
C LEU A 135 -6.10 5.41 4.41
N ASN A 136 -7.16 6.16 4.72
CA ASN A 136 -8.23 5.69 5.60
C ASN A 136 -8.91 4.41 5.06
N MET A 137 -9.04 4.29 3.76
CA MET A 137 -9.64 3.12 3.13
C MET A 137 -8.64 1.97 2.95
N THR A 138 -7.36 2.27 2.71
CA THR A 138 -6.30 1.26 2.62
C THR A 138 -6.08 0.59 3.97
N VAL A 139 -6.01 1.37 5.04
CA VAL A 139 -5.86 0.85 6.41
C VAL A 139 -7.07 -0.01 6.80
N ARG A 140 -8.29 0.43 6.51
CA ARG A 140 -9.50 -0.39 6.75
C ARG A 140 -9.49 -1.68 5.95
N GLY A 141 -9.08 -1.66 4.69
CA GLY A 141 -8.95 -2.85 3.85
C GLY A 141 -7.94 -3.84 4.42
N ILE A 142 -6.78 -3.38 4.83
CA ILE A 142 -5.74 -4.20 5.45
C ILE A 142 -6.23 -4.81 6.78
N ILE A 143 -6.84 -4.01 7.64
CA ILE A 143 -7.38 -4.50 8.93
C ILE A 143 -8.46 -5.57 8.68
N THR A 144 -9.36 -5.36 7.71
CA THR A 144 -10.39 -6.32 7.36
C THR A 144 -9.81 -7.59 6.77
N ALA A 145 -8.81 -7.48 5.89
CA ALA A 145 -8.11 -8.64 5.32
C ALA A 145 -7.36 -9.45 6.38
N ILE A 146 -6.74 -8.79 7.37
CA ILE A 146 -6.08 -9.46 8.50
C ILE A 146 -7.11 -10.12 9.42
N LYS A 147 -8.22 -9.43 9.70
CA LYS A 147 -9.27 -9.92 10.59
C LYS A 147 -10.04 -11.11 9.97
N ASN A 148 -10.22 -11.10 8.66
CA ASN A 148 -10.93 -12.14 7.90
C ASN A 148 -10.01 -13.26 7.41
N ARG A 149 -8.74 -13.32 7.84
CA ARG A 149 -7.91 -14.50 7.57
C ARG A 149 -8.58 -15.69 8.21
N PRO A 150 -8.88 -16.76 7.46
CA PRO A 150 -9.37 -17.99 8.05
C PRO A 150 -8.32 -18.41 9.09
N ARG A 151 -8.70 -18.40 10.35
CA ARG A 151 -7.91 -19.08 11.36
C ARG A 151 -7.89 -20.53 10.93
N ILE A 152 -6.72 -21.07 10.69
CA ILE A 152 -6.54 -22.52 10.58
C ILE A 152 -6.98 -23.02 11.95
N GLU A 153 -8.22 -23.45 12.05
CA GLU A 153 -8.72 -24.20 13.18
C GLU A 153 -7.92 -25.49 13.13
N TYR A 154 -6.90 -25.57 13.96
CA TYR A 154 -6.28 -26.85 14.22
C TYR A 154 -7.39 -27.67 14.88
N ASP A 155 -7.94 -28.61 14.13
CA ASP A 155 -8.67 -29.72 14.74
C ASP A 155 -7.69 -30.34 15.75
N GLU A 156 -7.80 -29.87 17.00
CA GLU A 156 -7.21 -30.63 18.09
C GLU A 156 -7.78 -32.03 17.94
N PRO A 157 -6.93 -33.08 17.78
CA PRO A 157 -7.44 -34.43 17.76
C PRO A 157 -8.29 -34.55 19.00
N LYS A 158 -9.61 -34.70 18.81
CA LYS A 158 -10.52 -35.03 19.90
C LYS A 158 -9.89 -36.23 20.58
N LEU A 159 -9.24 -36.00 21.72
CA LEU A 159 -8.91 -37.05 22.63
C LEU A 159 -10.26 -37.70 22.95
N GLU A 160 -10.59 -38.75 22.19
CA GLU A 160 -11.71 -39.61 22.51
C GLU A 160 -11.47 -40.02 23.96
N HIS A 161 -12.18 -39.37 24.87
CA HIS A 161 -12.23 -39.85 26.22
C HIS A 161 -12.77 -41.27 26.11
N PRO A 162 -11.96 -42.30 26.43
CA PRO A 162 -12.43 -43.67 26.35
C PRO A 162 -13.70 -43.78 27.19
N ASP A 163 -14.71 -44.37 26.56
CA ASP A 163 -16.04 -44.56 27.15
C ASP A 163 -15.87 -45.09 28.59
N PRO A 164 -16.63 -44.57 29.57
CA PRO A 164 -16.58 -45.07 30.94
C PRO A 164 -16.67 -46.59 31.05
N ALA A 165 -17.38 -47.21 30.08
CA ALA A 165 -17.45 -48.70 29.97
C ALA A 165 -16.10 -49.32 29.60
N GLU A 166 -15.34 -48.73 28.69
CA GLU A 166 -14.01 -49.18 28.30
C GLU A 166 -12.96 -49.06 29.41
N ARG A 167 -13.07 -48.00 30.23
CA ARG A 167 -12.22 -47.83 31.43
C ARG A 167 -12.46 -48.95 32.46
N ILE A 168 -13.72 -49.35 32.65
CA ILE A 168 -14.07 -50.43 33.58
C ILE A 168 -13.56 -51.74 33.09
N VAL A 169 -13.72 -52.04 31.77
CA VAL A 169 -13.23 -53.28 31.20
C VAL A 169 -11.71 -53.40 31.30
N ASN A 170 -10.99 -52.35 30.97
CA ASN A 170 -9.53 -52.35 31.06
C ASN A 170 -9.04 -52.46 32.50
N HIS A 171 -9.73 -51.82 33.46
CA HIS A 171 -9.37 -51.92 34.89
C HIS A 171 -9.64 -53.33 35.47
N VAL A 172 -10.69 -54.03 35.02
CA VAL A 172 -11.01 -55.40 35.40
C VAL A 172 -10.02 -56.39 34.78
N ALA A 173 -9.67 -56.21 33.50
CA ALA A 173 -8.68 -57.01 32.80
C ALA A 173 -7.30 -56.92 33.48
N THR A 174 -6.86 -55.70 33.82
CA THR A 174 -5.56 -55.49 34.48
C THR A 174 -5.51 -56.18 35.87
N ARG A 175 -6.54 -56.09 36.69
CA ARG A 175 -6.60 -56.81 37.96
C ARG A 175 -6.58 -58.32 37.79
N HIS A 176 -7.22 -58.86 36.79
CA HIS A 176 -7.23 -60.26 36.54
C HIS A 176 -5.83 -60.78 36.14
N ILE A 177 -5.10 -60.06 35.36
CA ILE A 177 -3.73 -60.35 34.97
C ILE A 177 -2.80 -60.34 36.21
N GLU A 178 -2.91 -59.31 37.06
CA GLU A 178 -2.12 -59.22 38.29
C GLU A 178 -2.38 -60.40 39.24
N HIS A 179 -3.63 -60.81 39.43
CA HIS A 179 -3.99 -61.97 40.24
C HIS A 179 -3.39 -63.27 39.69
N VAL A 180 -3.47 -63.48 38.37
CA VAL A 180 -2.90 -64.70 37.75
C VAL A 180 -1.38 -64.72 37.87
N GLN A 181 -0.72 -63.57 37.74
CA GLN A 181 0.74 -63.49 37.90
C GLN A 181 1.17 -63.76 39.33
N GLN A 182 0.48 -63.21 40.33
CA GLN A 182 0.75 -63.48 41.74
C GLN A 182 0.54 -64.96 42.11
N GLU A 183 -0.45 -65.61 41.53
CA GLU A 183 -0.70 -67.01 41.77
C GLU A 183 0.36 -67.88 41.12
N GLN A 184 0.88 -67.53 39.93
CA GLN A 184 2.01 -68.20 39.31
C GLN A 184 3.32 -68.04 40.09
N GLU A 185 3.60 -66.86 40.63
CA GLU A 185 4.76 -66.63 41.49
C GLU A 185 4.70 -67.44 42.78
N ARG A 186 3.52 -67.50 43.42
CA ARG A 186 3.30 -68.36 44.60
C ARG A 186 3.49 -69.82 44.30
N ARG A 187 3.17 -70.31 43.11
CA ARG A 187 3.38 -71.68 42.71
C ARG A 187 4.85 -72.01 42.38
N ARG A 188 5.63 -71.00 41.96
CA ARG A 188 7.07 -71.18 41.69
C ARG A 188 7.92 -71.09 42.99
N ALA A 189 7.41 -70.47 44.02
CA ALA A 189 8.09 -70.35 45.32
C ALA A 189 7.84 -71.49 46.31
N LYS A 190 7.01 -72.47 45.93
CA LYS A 190 6.78 -73.74 46.66
C LYS A 190 7.49 -74.85 45.94
#